data_ba110872634f0be352abf23fb93e7faf
#
_entry.id   ba110872634f0be352abf23fb93e7faf
#
_cell.length_a   1.000
_cell.length_b   1.000
_cell.length_c   1.000
_cell.angle_alpha   90.00
_cell.angle_beta   90.00
_cell.angle_gamma   90.00
#
_symmetry.space_group_name_H-M   'P 1'
#
loop_
_entity.id
_entity.type
_entity.pdbx_description
1 polymer ?
#
loop_
_entity_poly.entity_id
_entity_poly.type
_entity_poly.pdbx_seq_one_letter_code
_entity_poly.pdbx_strand_id
1 'polypeptide(L)'
;LLITTALIFLLFFGVNGWTPDDKYTKLEGLLLFSLLIGYIGFLFIKKDPPEEVKPSTADLKSYIYFFVGLIMIVSGGHLMVKHASSVAHAMGVSDWVIAVTIVAAGTSAPEFATSVSAAIKGRHGIAIGNLIGSDLFNLLGVLGLAGMLNPTAISPDIFNSVFLLVLMVGITLLMIRTNWRIGRLEGTILVTINLVRWYFDFAA
;
A
#
# COMPACT_ATOMS: atom_id res chain seq x y z
N LEU A 1 -7.56 8.38 -0.15
CA LEU A 1 -7.08 7.30 0.71
C LEU A 1 -8.02 7.07 1.90
N LEU A 2 -8.29 8.05 2.79
CA LEU A 2 -9.21 7.85 3.93
C LEU A 2 -10.59 7.36 3.51
N ILE A 3 -11.17 7.96 2.48
CA ILE A 3 -12.49 7.56 1.95
C ILE A 3 -12.44 6.11 1.45
N THR A 4 -11.39 5.71 0.77
CA THR A 4 -11.24 4.34 0.25
C THR A 4 -11.04 3.32 1.36
N THR A 5 -10.19 3.62 2.36
CA THR A 5 -10.01 2.73 3.52
C THR A 5 -11.27 2.63 4.38
N ALA A 6 -11.99 3.75 4.59
CA ALA A 6 -13.26 3.75 5.28
C ALA A 6 -14.34 2.97 4.51
N LEU A 7 -14.37 3.09 3.17
CA LEU A 7 -15.27 2.33 2.32
C LEU A 7 -15.00 0.81 2.43
N ILE A 8 -13.75 0.40 2.38
CA ILE A 8 -13.37 -1.01 2.55
C ILE A 8 -13.79 -1.52 3.93
N PHE A 9 -13.55 -0.73 4.98
CA PHE A 9 -14.01 -1.05 6.32
C PHE A 9 -15.54 -1.23 6.37
N LEU A 10 -16.30 -0.33 5.73
CA LEU A 10 -17.75 -0.42 5.66
C LEU A 10 -18.23 -1.62 4.83
N LEU A 11 -17.56 -1.94 3.73
CA LEU A 11 -17.91 -3.10 2.91
C LEU A 11 -17.68 -4.41 3.65
N PHE A 12 -16.56 -4.52 4.36
CA PHE A 12 -16.26 -5.75 5.11
C PHE A 12 -17.06 -5.89 6.40
N PHE A 13 -17.43 -4.80 7.06
CA PHE A 13 -17.96 -4.84 8.44
C PHE A 13 -19.27 -4.08 8.66
N GLY A 14 -19.72 -3.26 7.71
CA GLY A 14 -20.78 -2.29 7.94
C GLY A 14 -22.14 -2.65 7.34
N VAL A 15 -22.20 -3.50 6.33
CA VAL A 15 -23.44 -3.70 5.57
C VAL A 15 -24.27 -4.87 6.09
N ASN A 16 -23.65 -5.91 6.64
CA ASN A 16 -24.34 -7.13 7.04
C ASN A 16 -24.23 -7.50 8.52
N GLY A 17 -23.53 -6.70 9.34
CA GLY A 17 -23.21 -7.12 10.70
C GLY A 17 -22.30 -8.38 10.70
N TRP A 18 -21.29 -8.37 11.49
CA TRP A 18 -20.25 -9.41 11.50
C TRP A 18 -20.83 -10.81 11.71
N THR A 19 -20.92 -11.61 10.66
CA THR A 19 -21.25 -13.05 10.76
C THR A 19 -20.05 -13.88 10.32
N PRO A 20 -19.82 -15.08 10.92
CA PRO A 20 -18.71 -15.95 10.54
C PRO A 20 -18.71 -16.41 9.07
N ASP A 21 -19.83 -16.21 8.38
CA ASP A 21 -20.05 -16.59 6.99
C ASP A 21 -19.84 -15.44 5.99
N ASP A 22 -19.40 -14.26 6.46
CA ASP A 22 -19.18 -13.11 5.60
C ASP A 22 -18.08 -13.38 4.58
N LYS A 23 -18.45 -13.17 3.32
CA LYS A 23 -17.56 -13.36 2.17
C LYS A 23 -17.37 -12.04 1.46
N TYR A 24 -16.15 -11.74 1.12
CA TYR A 24 -15.84 -10.70 0.15
C TYR A 24 -16.36 -11.15 -1.23
N THR A 25 -17.37 -10.46 -1.72
CA THR A 25 -18.16 -10.88 -2.89
C THR A 25 -17.63 -10.30 -4.20
N LYS A 26 -18.05 -10.90 -5.33
CA LYS A 26 -17.74 -10.36 -6.67
C LYS A 26 -18.26 -8.94 -6.89
N LEU A 27 -19.42 -8.61 -6.30
CA LEU A 27 -20.02 -7.27 -6.44
C LEU A 27 -19.18 -6.21 -5.71
N GLU A 28 -18.69 -6.51 -4.51
CA GLU A 28 -17.80 -5.63 -3.77
C GLU A 28 -16.47 -5.44 -4.51
N GLY A 29 -15.91 -6.53 -5.06
CA GLY A 29 -14.74 -6.46 -5.92
C GLY A 29 -14.95 -5.58 -7.15
N LEU A 30 -16.07 -5.74 -7.84
CA LEU A 30 -16.45 -4.93 -9.01
C LEU A 30 -16.60 -3.45 -8.63
N LEU A 31 -17.21 -3.16 -7.48
CA LEU A 31 -17.39 -1.80 -6.98
C LEU A 31 -16.02 -1.14 -6.76
N LEU A 32 -15.11 -1.80 -6.01
CA LEU A 32 -13.77 -1.26 -5.76
C LEU A 32 -13.00 -1.04 -7.05
N PHE A 33 -13.00 -2.00 -7.96
CA PHE A 33 -12.32 -1.88 -9.25
C PHE A 33 -12.89 -0.75 -10.12
N SER A 34 -14.21 -0.60 -10.13
CA SER A 34 -14.89 0.50 -10.84
C SER A 34 -14.52 1.87 -10.27
N LEU A 35 -14.36 1.97 -8.95
CA LEU A 35 -13.88 3.20 -8.30
C LEU A 35 -12.44 3.56 -8.71
N LEU A 36 -11.55 2.56 -8.89
CA LEU A 36 -10.22 2.82 -9.42
C LEU A 36 -10.28 3.39 -10.84
N ILE A 37 -11.05 2.77 -11.72
CA ILE A 37 -11.21 3.26 -13.11
C ILE A 37 -11.79 4.68 -13.11
N GLY A 38 -12.81 4.94 -12.30
CA GLY A 38 -13.38 6.28 -12.12
C GLY A 38 -12.38 7.30 -11.61
N TYR A 39 -11.55 6.93 -10.62
CA TYR A 39 -10.50 7.78 -10.09
C TYR A 39 -9.42 8.10 -11.13
N ILE A 40 -8.95 7.10 -11.87
CA ILE A 40 -8.00 7.30 -12.97
C ILE A 40 -8.61 8.23 -14.03
N GLY A 41 -9.85 7.97 -14.44
CA GLY A 41 -10.58 8.84 -15.38
C GLY A 41 -10.68 10.29 -14.88
N PHE A 42 -11.00 10.49 -13.60
CA PHE A 42 -11.03 11.81 -12.98
C PHE A 42 -9.68 12.52 -13.04
N LEU A 43 -8.57 11.82 -12.79
CA LEU A 43 -7.21 12.41 -12.89
C LEU A 43 -6.90 12.87 -14.31
N PHE A 44 -7.29 12.10 -15.34
CA PHE A 44 -7.11 12.50 -16.73
C PHE A 44 -7.93 13.75 -17.12
N ILE A 45 -9.13 13.90 -16.53
CA ILE A 45 -9.99 15.06 -16.79
C ILE A 45 -9.46 16.32 -16.07
N LYS A 46 -9.02 16.16 -14.82
CA LYS A 46 -8.62 17.28 -13.96
C LYS A 46 -7.37 18.00 -14.44
N LYS A 47 -6.46 17.29 -15.12
CA LYS A 47 -5.22 17.83 -15.71
C LYS A 47 -4.52 18.82 -14.77
N ASP A 48 -4.18 18.40 -13.56
CA ASP A 48 -3.31 19.22 -12.71
C ASP A 48 -1.99 19.45 -13.48
N PRO A 49 -1.51 20.72 -13.55
CA PRO A 49 -0.27 20.97 -14.23
C PRO A 49 0.84 20.14 -13.58
N PRO A 50 1.66 19.42 -14.37
CA PRO A 50 2.77 18.69 -13.80
C PRO A 50 3.67 19.68 -13.05
N GLU A 51 4.16 19.26 -11.88
CA GLU A 51 5.25 19.99 -11.21
C GLU A 51 6.29 20.36 -12.28
N GLU A 52 6.71 21.65 -12.34
CA GLU A 52 7.68 22.11 -13.32
C GLU A 52 9.01 21.36 -13.17
N VAL A 53 9.04 20.16 -13.70
CA VAL A 53 10.28 19.41 -13.87
C VAL A 53 10.95 19.98 -15.12
N LYS A 54 12.06 20.69 -14.93
CA LYS A 54 12.87 21.14 -16.07
C LYS A 54 13.10 19.91 -16.97
N PRO A 55 12.70 19.98 -18.25
CA PRO A 55 12.88 18.85 -19.16
C PRO A 55 14.38 18.55 -19.25
N SER A 56 14.78 17.43 -18.69
CA SER A 56 16.11 16.89 -18.88
C SER A 56 16.02 15.98 -20.10
N THR A 57 16.87 16.17 -21.08
CA THR A 57 17.01 15.22 -22.19
C THR A 57 17.56 13.92 -21.61
N ALA A 58 16.67 12.94 -21.46
CA ALA A 58 17.10 11.61 -21.05
C ALA A 58 17.94 11.01 -22.20
N ASP A 59 19.20 10.70 -21.93
CA ASP A 59 20.07 9.98 -22.84
C ASP A 59 19.80 8.46 -22.74
N LEU A 60 20.32 7.68 -23.70
CA LEU A 60 20.18 6.23 -23.72
C LEU A 60 20.65 5.58 -22.40
N LYS A 61 21.67 6.14 -21.76
CA LYS A 61 22.20 5.63 -20.48
C LYS A 61 21.15 5.75 -19.36
N SER A 62 20.40 6.85 -19.33
CA SER A 62 19.31 7.06 -18.34
C SER A 62 18.23 5.98 -18.47
N TYR A 63 17.85 5.62 -19.69
CA TYR A 63 16.89 4.53 -19.92
C TYR A 63 17.46 3.18 -19.49
N ILE A 64 18.72 2.88 -19.83
CA ILE A 64 19.37 1.64 -19.41
C ILE A 64 19.40 1.55 -17.87
N TYR A 65 19.84 2.60 -17.18
CA TYR A 65 19.88 2.61 -15.72
C TYR A 65 18.48 2.48 -15.10
N PHE A 66 17.47 3.08 -15.71
CA PHE A 66 16.08 2.92 -15.26
C PHE A 66 15.63 1.46 -15.35
N PHE A 67 15.77 0.81 -16.50
CA PHE A 67 15.33 -0.56 -16.68
C PHE A 67 16.16 -1.56 -15.88
N VAL A 68 17.47 -1.39 -15.82
CA VAL A 68 18.34 -2.23 -14.98
C VAL A 68 17.96 -2.08 -13.50
N GLY A 69 17.80 -0.85 -13.01
CA GLY A 69 17.40 -0.58 -11.63
C GLY A 69 16.02 -1.18 -11.31
N LEU A 70 15.04 -1.05 -12.22
CA LEU A 70 13.72 -1.64 -12.07
C LEU A 70 13.79 -3.17 -11.96
N ILE A 71 14.53 -3.82 -12.88
CA ILE A 71 14.72 -5.27 -12.84
C ILE A 71 15.41 -5.71 -11.53
N MET A 72 16.43 -4.98 -11.10
CA MET A 72 17.14 -5.29 -9.85
C MET A 72 16.23 -5.18 -8.62
N ILE A 73 15.40 -4.13 -8.53
CA ILE A 73 14.49 -3.94 -7.39
C ILE A 73 13.42 -5.03 -7.37
N VAL A 74 12.77 -5.30 -8.51
CA VAL A 74 11.72 -6.31 -8.61
C VAL A 74 12.28 -7.71 -8.33
N SER A 75 13.42 -8.06 -8.95
CA SER A 75 14.06 -9.35 -8.72
C SER A 75 14.56 -9.50 -7.29
N GLY A 76 15.15 -8.45 -6.71
CA GLY A 76 15.61 -8.42 -5.33
C GLY A 76 14.46 -8.60 -4.34
N GLY A 77 13.35 -7.89 -4.53
CA GLY A 77 12.14 -8.06 -3.73
C GLY A 77 11.58 -9.49 -3.81
N HIS A 78 11.49 -10.06 -5.02
CA HIS A 78 11.03 -11.43 -5.21
C HIS A 78 11.94 -12.46 -4.50
N LEU A 79 13.26 -12.34 -4.66
CA LEU A 79 14.21 -13.24 -3.99
C LEU A 79 14.16 -13.08 -2.47
N MET A 80 14.04 -11.85 -1.98
CA MET A 80 13.88 -11.58 -0.55
C MET A 80 12.63 -12.27 0.01
N VAL A 81 11.47 -12.07 -0.62
CA VAL A 81 10.22 -12.71 -0.20
C VAL A 81 10.38 -14.23 -0.20
N LYS A 82 10.85 -14.81 -1.31
CA LYS A 82 10.99 -16.26 -1.44
C LYS A 82 11.86 -16.87 -0.34
N HIS A 83 13.04 -16.33 -0.10
CA HIS A 83 13.99 -16.91 0.85
C HIS A 83 13.66 -16.56 2.30
N ALA A 84 13.26 -15.32 2.57
CA ALA A 84 12.87 -14.92 3.93
C ALA A 84 11.60 -15.66 4.40
N SER A 85 10.61 -15.86 3.51
CA SER A 85 9.43 -16.70 3.83
C SER A 85 9.81 -18.13 4.14
N SER A 86 10.72 -18.73 3.35
CA SER A 86 11.19 -20.11 3.61
C SER A 86 11.88 -20.25 4.97
N VAL A 87 12.70 -19.26 5.37
CA VAL A 87 13.34 -19.24 6.68
C VAL A 87 12.31 -19.06 7.80
N ALA A 88 11.36 -18.12 7.63
CA ALA A 88 10.32 -17.88 8.61
C ALA A 88 9.43 -19.10 8.84
N HIS A 89 9.04 -19.82 7.76
CA HIS A 89 8.33 -21.11 7.86
C HIS A 89 9.13 -22.14 8.64
N ALA A 90 10.43 -22.27 8.37
CA ALA A 90 11.29 -23.19 9.09
C ALA A 90 11.42 -22.84 10.59
N MET A 91 11.22 -21.57 10.95
CA MET A 91 11.17 -21.09 12.34
C MET A 91 9.78 -21.21 12.99
N GLY A 92 8.79 -21.74 12.28
CA GLY A 92 7.43 -21.93 12.80
C GLY A 92 6.56 -20.66 12.76
N VAL A 93 6.96 -19.61 12.01
CA VAL A 93 6.15 -18.40 11.84
C VAL A 93 4.93 -18.73 10.96
N SER A 94 3.75 -18.24 11.35
CA SER A 94 2.50 -18.50 10.64
C SER A 94 2.47 -17.84 9.26
N ASP A 95 1.73 -18.43 8.32
CA ASP A 95 1.55 -17.90 6.95
C ASP A 95 0.97 -16.48 6.95
N TRP A 96 0.07 -16.20 7.89
CA TRP A 96 -0.51 -14.87 8.05
C TRP A 96 0.56 -13.82 8.37
N VAL A 97 1.40 -14.09 9.37
CA VAL A 97 2.47 -13.17 9.76
C VAL A 97 3.47 -12.98 8.63
N ILE A 98 3.84 -14.05 7.93
CA ILE A 98 4.72 -13.98 6.75
C ILE A 98 4.10 -13.08 5.67
N ALA A 99 2.81 -13.24 5.39
CA ALA A 99 2.11 -12.46 4.38
C ALA A 99 2.07 -10.96 4.72
N VAL A 100 1.66 -10.60 5.96
CA VAL A 100 1.47 -9.20 6.37
C VAL A 100 2.79 -8.47 6.67
N THR A 101 3.91 -9.19 6.75
CA THR A 101 5.23 -8.60 7.03
C THR A 101 6.21 -8.80 5.87
N ILE A 102 6.71 -10.02 5.68
CA ILE A 102 7.79 -10.29 4.71
C ILE A 102 7.32 -10.08 3.27
N VAL A 103 6.16 -10.63 2.92
CA VAL A 103 5.62 -10.49 1.56
C VAL A 103 5.22 -9.04 1.32
N ALA A 104 4.53 -8.40 2.26
CA ALA A 104 4.14 -7.00 2.15
C ALA A 104 5.37 -6.07 2.00
N ALA A 105 6.42 -6.25 2.80
CA ALA A 105 7.66 -5.46 2.69
C ALA A 105 8.36 -5.68 1.34
N GLY A 106 8.42 -6.93 0.87
CA GLY A 106 9.09 -7.26 -0.38
C GLY A 106 8.36 -6.74 -1.62
N THR A 107 7.04 -6.81 -1.62
CA THR A 107 6.22 -6.26 -2.72
C THR A 107 6.22 -4.74 -2.75
N SER A 108 6.35 -4.08 -1.59
CA SER A 108 6.44 -2.61 -1.48
C SER A 108 7.88 -2.06 -1.59
N ALA A 109 8.88 -2.91 -1.83
CA ALA A 109 10.27 -2.48 -1.98
C ALA A 109 10.48 -1.49 -3.15
N PRO A 110 9.87 -1.66 -4.33
CA PRO A 110 9.96 -0.70 -5.43
C PRO A 110 9.41 0.68 -5.07
N GLU A 111 8.24 0.73 -4.43
CA GLU A 111 7.60 1.96 -3.97
C GLU A 111 8.44 2.67 -2.92
N PHE A 112 9.00 1.92 -1.97
CA PHE A 112 9.88 2.46 -0.95
C PHE A 112 11.13 3.09 -1.58
N ALA A 113 11.82 2.36 -2.47
CA ALA A 113 13.02 2.85 -3.15
C ALA A 113 12.73 4.12 -3.98
N THR A 114 11.61 4.14 -4.70
CA THR A 114 11.19 5.29 -5.52
C THR A 114 10.87 6.50 -4.65
N SER A 115 10.08 6.31 -3.58
CA SER A 115 9.67 7.39 -2.68
C SER A 115 10.87 7.98 -1.91
N VAL A 116 11.77 7.14 -1.41
CA VAL A 116 12.99 7.59 -0.72
C VAL A 116 13.90 8.34 -1.69
N SER A 117 14.12 7.81 -2.90
CA SER A 117 14.92 8.49 -3.93
C SER A 117 14.33 9.85 -4.31
N ALA A 118 13.02 9.94 -4.48
CA ALA A 118 12.32 11.20 -4.77
C ALA A 118 12.44 12.20 -3.61
N ALA A 119 12.26 11.74 -2.36
CA ALA A 119 12.37 12.57 -1.17
C ALA A 119 13.78 13.13 -0.98
N ILE A 120 14.83 12.31 -1.15
CA ILE A 120 16.24 12.75 -1.08
C ILE A 120 16.54 13.82 -2.16
N LYS A 121 15.91 13.71 -3.33
CA LYS A 121 16.05 14.68 -4.43
C LYS A 121 15.14 15.92 -4.25
N GLY A 122 14.45 16.06 -3.12
CA GLY A 122 13.52 17.16 -2.83
C GLY A 122 12.22 17.12 -3.66
N ARG A 123 11.92 16.02 -4.34
CA ARG A 123 10.72 15.83 -5.15
C ARG A 123 9.58 15.24 -4.32
N HIS A 124 9.10 16.00 -3.35
CA HIS A 124 8.13 15.52 -2.36
C HIS A 124 6.77 15.16 -2.99
N GLY A 125 6.34 15.88 -4.03
CA GLY A 125 5.11 15.55 -4.76
C GLY A 125 5.15 14.15 -5.38
N ILE A 126 6.28 13.76 -6.00
CA ILE A 126 6.48 12.42 -6.55
C ILE A 126 6.49 11.37 -5.44
N ALA A 127 7.19 11.62 -4.31
CA ALA A 127 7.25 10.67 -3.20
C ALA A 127 5.86 10.41 -2.61
N ILE A 128 5.10 11.47 -2.32
CA ILE A 128 3.73 11.37 -1.76
C ILE A 128 2.77 10.74 -2.77
N GLY A 129 2.84 11.17 -4.04
CA GLY A 129 2.01 10.64 -5.12
C GLY A 129 2.22 9.15 -5.34
N ASN A 130 3.47 8.66 -5.29
CA ASN A 130 3.81 7.24 -5.40
C ASN A 130 3.21 6.43 -4.24
N LEU A 131 3.35 6.89 -2.99
CA LEU A 131 2.81 6.21 -1.81
C LEU A 131 1.27 6.14 -1.86
N ILE A 132 0.61 7.29 -2.07
CA ILE A 132 -0.86 7.33 -2.12
C ILE A 132 -1.39 6.54 -3.32
N GLY A 133 -0.73 6.65 -4.47
CA GLY A 133 -1.12 5.95 -5.70
C GLY A 133 -1.02 4.44 -5.56
N SER A 134 0.06 3.94 -4.96
CA SER A 134 0.28 2.52 -4.68
C SER A 134 -0.79 1.99 -3.71
N ASP A 135 -1.07 2.69 -2.62
CA ASP A 135 -2.11 2.31 -1.68
C ASP A 135 -3.49 2.23 -2.35
N LEU A 136 -3.86 3.26 -3.14
CA LEU A 136 -5.12 3.26 -3.87
C LEU A 136 -5.20 2.12 -4.89
N PHE A 137 -4.11 1.85 -5.61
CA PHE A 137 -4.05 0.76 -6.56
C PHE A 137 -4.20 -0.60 -5.86
N ASN A 138 -3.54 -0.81 -4.73
CA ASN A 138 -3.66 -2.05 -3.96
C ASN A 138 -5.06 -2.23 -3.38
N LEU A 139 -5.65 -1.18 -2.81
CA LEU A 139 -6.97 -1.24 -2.17
C LEU A 139 -8.12 -1.33 -3.18
N LEU A 140 -8.07 -0.58 -4.26
CA LEU A 140 -9.14 -0.54 -5.24
C LEU A 140 -8.92 -1.50 -6.41
N GLY A 141 -7.69 -1.60 -6.90
CA GLY A 141 -7.34 -2.42 -8.05
C GLY A 141 -7.09 -3.87 -7.69
N VAL A 142 -6.07 -4.13 -6.89
CA VAL A 142 -5.65 -5.50 -6.56
C VAL A 142 -6.73 -6.23 -5.76
N LEU A 143 -7.18 -5.63 -4.66
CA LEU A 143 -8.25 -6.21 -3.84
C LEU A 143 -9.56 -6.30 -4.64
N GLY A 144 -9.91 -5.26 -5.41
CA GLY A 144 -11.09 -5.26 -6.28
C GLY A 144 -11.07 -6.41 -7.28
N LEU A 145 -9.97 -6.56 -8.02
CA LEU A 145 -9.80 -7.63 -8.99
C LEU A 145 -9.79 -9.02 -8.32
N ALA A 146 -9.14 -9.16 -7.17
CA ALA A 146 -9.12 -10.41 -6.42
C ALA A 146 -10.53 -10.87 -6.05
N GLY A 147 -11.38 -9.97 -5.53
CA GLY A 147 -12.78 -10.28 -5.20
C GLY A 147 -13.63 -10.65 -6.43
N MET A 148 -13.41 -9.97 -7.56
CA MET A 148 -14.08 -10.31 -8.81
C MET A 148 -13.75 -11.73 -9.29
N LEU A 149 -12.49 -12.12 -9.18
CA LEU A 149 -12.01 -13.41 -9.66
C LEU A 149 -12.37 -14.54 -8.69
N ASN A 150 -12.16 -14.34 -7.41
CA ASN A 150 -12.34 -15.40 -6.41
C ASN A 150 -12.89 -14.81 -5.08
N PRO A 151 -14.20 -14.94 -4.84
CA PRO A 151 -14.80 -14.56 -3.56
C PRO A 151 -14.11 -15.30 -2.42
N THR A 152 -13.66 -14.57 -1.41
CA THR A 152 -12.86 -15.12 -0.31
C THR A 152 -13.58 -14.91 1.02
N ALA A 153 -13.53 -15.90 1.91
CA ALA A 153 -14.03 -15.74 3.27
C ALA A 153 -13.19 -14.69 4.01
N ILE A 154 -13.85 -13.83 4.77
CA ILE A 154 -13.20 -12.82 5.59
C ILE A 154 -12.83 -13.48 6.92
N SER A 155 -11.52 -13.55 7.22
CA SER A 155 -11.09 -14.07 8.52
C SER A 155 -11.22 -13.00 9.62
N PRO A 156 -11.42 -13.40 10.88
CA PRO A 156 -11.47 -12.46 12.00
C PRO A 156 -10.23 -11.57 12.14
N ASP A 157 -9.07 -12.07 11.73
CA ASP A 157 -7.79 -11.35 11.81
C ASP A 157 -7.76 -10.13 10.87
N ILE A 158 -8.53 -10.17 9.78
CA ILE A 158 -8.67 -9.06 8.82
C ILE A 158 -9.28 -7.83 9.50
N PHE A 159 -10.22 -8.02 10.44
CA PHE A 159 -10.86 -6.90 11.14
C PHE A 159 -9.85 -6.01 11.83
N ASN A 160 -9.00 -6.59 12.67
CA ASN A 160 -7.98 -5.84 13.40
C ASN A 160 -7.02 -5.12 12.44
N SER A 161 -6.61 -5.80 11.38
CA SER A 161 -5.68 -5.24 10.39
C SER A 161 -6.30 -4.06 9.62
N VAL A 162 -7.56 -4.17 9.17
CA VAL A 162 -8.25 -3.09 8.46
C VAL A 162 -8.58 -1.94 9.41
N PHE A 163 -9.00 -2.21 10.65
CA PHE A 163 -9.25 -1.19 11.65
C PHE A 163 -7.98 -0.38 11.96
N LEU A 164 -6.84 -1.06 12.16
CA LEU A 164 -5.55 -0.41 12.38
C LEU A 164 -5.10 0.39 11.16
N LEU A 165 -5.36 -0.10 9.95
CA LEU A 165 -5.08 0.64 8.70
C LEU A 165 -5.87 1.95 8.66
N VAL A 166 -7.18 1.92 8.92
CA VAL A 166 -8.02 3.13 8.98
C VAL A 166 -7.52 4.11 10.03
N LEU A 167 -7.17 3.61 11.21
CA LEU A 167 -6.62 4.42 12.29
C LEU A 167 -5.30 5.08 11.89
N MET A 168 -4.36 4.31 11.32
CA MET A 168 -3.06 4.82 10.88
C MET A 168 -3.19 5.88 9.78
N VAL A 169 -4.06 5.64 8.80
CA VAL A 169 -4.36 6.63 7.75
C VAL A 169 -4.97 7.89 8.37
N GLY A 170 -5.91 7.75 9.31
CA GLY A 170 -6.51 8.87 10.03
C GLY A 170 -5.47 9.71 10.80
N ILE A 171 -4.58 9.06 11.56
CA ILE A 171 -3.49 9.72 12.29
C ILE A 171 -2.56 10.44 11.31
N THR A 172 -2.16 9.80 10.23
CA THR A 172 -1.29 10.40 9.20
C THR A 172 -1.92 11.66 8.60
N LEU A 173 -3.21 11.62 8.29
CA LEU A 173 -3.92 12.79 7.74
C LEU A 173 -4.06 13.93 8.76
N LEU A 174 -4.28 13.60 10.04
CA LEU A 174 -4.28 14.61 11.10
C LEU A 174 -2.91 15.28 11.23
N MET A 175 -1.82 14.51 11.18
CA MET A 175 -0.45 15.04 11.21
C MET A 175 -0.16 15.94 10.00
N ILE A 176 -0.55 15.52 8.79
CA ILE A 176 -0.39 16.34 7.59
C ILE A 176 -1.16 17.66 7.71
N ARG A 177 -2.35 17.66 8.31
CA ARG A 177 -3.18 18.84 8.42
C ARG A 177 -2.55 19.96 9.26
N THR A 178 -1.67 19.65 10.21
CA THR A 178 -1.07 20.65 11.10
C THR A 178 -0.13 21.60 10.37
N ASN A 179 0.58 21.18 9.33
CA ASN A 179 1.50 22.06 8.56
C ASN A 179 1.64 21.67 7.08
N TRP A 180 0.78 20.80 6.54
CA TRP A 180 0.91 20.21 5.20
C TRP A 180 2.28 19.53 4.97
N ARG A 181 2.93 19.10 6.04
CA ARG A 181 4.23 18.41 6.01
C ARG A 181 4.29 17.43 7.16
N ILE A 182 4.88 16.29 6.92
CA ILE A 182 5.25 15.35 7.98
C ILE A 182 6.68 15.67 8.40
N GLY A 183 6.83 16.11 9.65
CA GLY A 183 8.13 16.38 10.26
C GLY A 183 8.87 15.09 10.62
N ARG A 184 10.17 15.21 10.95
CA ARG A 184 10.98 14.06 11.36
C ARG A 184 10.41 13.35 12.61
N LEU A 185 9.89 14.12 13.58
CA LEU A 185 9.30 13.57 14.79
C LEU A 185 8.02 12.76 14.47
N GLU A 186 7.14 13.32 13.66
CA GLU A 186 5.89 12.67 13.23
C GLU A 186 6.17 11.39 12.43
N GLY A 187 7.13 11.45 11.50
CA GLY A 187 7.59 10.27 10.76
C GLY A 187 8.19 9.20 11.68
N THR A 188 8.99 9.57 12.69
CA THR A 188 9.54 8.63 13.67
C THR A 188 8.43 7.97 14.49
N ILE A 189 7.42 8.73 14.92
CA ILE A 189 6.26 8.20 15.64
C ILE A 189 5.52 7.16 14.80
N LEU A 190 5.21 7.49 13.53
CA LEU A 190 4.50 6.57 12.62
C LEU A 190 5.29 5.27 12.39
N VAL A 191 6.60 5.37 12.16
CA VAL A 191 7.47 4.19 12.01
C VAL A 191 7.50 3.37 13.30
N THR A 192 7.64 4.01 14.46
CA THR A 192 7.66 3.31 15.75
C THR A 192 6.35 2.56 16.01
N ILE A 193 5.20 3.20 15.77
CA ILE A 193 3.88 2.55 15.92
C ILE A 193 3.81 1.31 15.02
N ASN A 194 4.27 1.41 13.77
CA ASN A 194 4.22 0.28 12.84
C ASN A 194 5.17 -0.86 13.22
N LEU A 195 6.38 -0.55 13.73
CA LEU A 195 7.31 -1.55 14.24
C LEU A 195 6.79 -2.26 15.49
N VAL A 196 6.14 -1.51 16.40
CA VAL A 196 5.49 -2.09 17.59
C VAL A 196 4.34 -3.01 17.17
N ARG A 197 3.54 -2.62 16.19
CA ARG A 197 2.50 -3.48 15.63
C ARG A 197 3.10 -4.79 15.10
N TRP A 198 4.12 -4.72 14.26
CA TRP A 198 4.80 -5.91 13.74
C TRP A 198 5.35 -6.81 14.84
N TYR A 199 5.91 -6.22 15.90
CA TYR A 199 6.40 -7.00 17.03
C TYR A 199 5.27 -7.84 17.66
N PHE A 200 4.08 -7.25 17.86
CA PHE A 200 2.93 -8.00 18.38
C PHE A 200 2.40 -9.04 17.39
N ASP A 201 2.39 -8.74 16.10
CA ASP A 201 2.00 -9.71 15.07
C ASP A 201 2.94 -10.94 15.03
N PHE A 202 4.24 -10.74 15.32
CA PHE A 202 5.21 -11.84 15.42
C PHE A 202 5.18 -12.58 16.76
N ALA A 203 4.70 -11.95 17.82
CA ALA A 203 4.67 -12.53 19.15
C ALA A 203 3.38 -13.30 19.46
N ALA A 204 2.35 -13.15 18.63
CA ALA A 204 1.06 -13.83 18.73
C ALA A 204 1.07 -15.13 17.92
#